data_0cbcf76decd4399d2bcec64955d92e79
#
_entry.id   0cbcf76decd4399d2bcec64955d92e79
#
_cell.length_a   1.000
_cell.length_b   1.000
_cell.length_c   1.000
_cell.angle_alpha   90.00
_cell.angle_beta   90.00
_cell.angle_gamma   90.00
#
_symmetry.space_group_name_H-M   'P 1'
#
loop_
_entity.id
_entity.type
_entity.pdbx_description
1 polymer ?
#
loop_
_entity_poly.entity_id
_entity_poly.type
_entity_poly.pdbx_seq_one_letter_code
_entity_poly.pdbx_strand_id
1 'polypeptide(L)'
;MTEPRDQSSLLPGKPLHPVRRAARYWISRIAAWFVVRALLRPRLIGRDRLPAGPAIYCFNHMNWMDPFILMAVLPFRPRLYFFGPKEEDMAVGGRNRLMSWTRTTVAYRPAKTDLLDATRRVGGIIASGGVLAIAGEGRIHASEREVTALNVGPAYFALRSGVPLVPLAINGTSWLNLGRRVRVAVGEPLAQGGRPTSEAVDRLTAECAAAILALVRDAPELARPGPIGRWLTDLFNDWPEGSHPPVGPSTPTG
;
A
#
# COMPACT_ATOMS: atom_id res chain seq x y z
N MET A 1 -23.91 12.14 21.92
CA MET A 1 -22.86 11.09 21.92
C MET A 1 -23.37 9.93 21.06
N THR A 2 -23.03 9.90 19.78
CA THR A 2 -23.40 8.80 18.89
C THR A 2 -22.40 7.67 19.14
N GLU A 3 -22.92 6.50 19.53
CA GLU A 3 -22.11 5.28 19.66
C GLU A 3 -21.25 5.06 18.41
N PRO A 4 -19.97 4.68 18.54
CA PRO A 4 -19.13 4.33 17.41
C PRO A 4 -19.76 3.12 16.72
N ARG A 5 -20.34 3.35 15.54
CA ARG A 5 -20.88 2.28 14.67
C ARG A 5 -19.83 1.20 14.50
N ASP A 6 -20.20 -0.01 14.81
CA ASP A 6 -19.36 -1.19 14.73
C ASP A 6 -18.70 -1.32 13.34
N GLN A 7 -17.39 -1.16 13.30
CA GLN A 7 -16.56 -1.27 12.09
C GLN A 7 -16.50 -2.70 11.53
N SER A 8 -17.11 -3.68 12.21
CA SER A 8 -17.14 -5.07 11.72
C SER A 8 -17.93 -5.22 10.43
N SER A 9 -18.82 -4.26 10.10
CA SER A 9 -19.59 -4.19 8.86
C SER A 9 -18.77 -3.68 7.66
N LEU A 10 -17.54 -3.20 7.87
CA LEU A 10 -16.72 -2.56 6.83
C LEU A 10 -15.96 -3.54 5.94
N LEU A 11 -15.94 -4.82 6.29
CA LEU A 11 -15.21 -5.85 5.56
C LEU A 11 -16.16 -6.98 5.14
N PRO A 12 -16.01 -7.55 3.94
CA PRO A 12 -16.85 -8.65 3.50
C PRO A 12 -16.74 -9.84 4.46
N GLY A 13 -17.88 -10.46 4.76
CA GLY A 13 -18.00 -11.62 5.63
C GLY A 13 -18.69 -11.34 6.97
N LYS A 14 -18.97 -12.41 7.75
CA LYS A 14 -19.63 -12.28 9.05
C LYS A 14 -18.83 -11.35 9.99
N PRO A 15 -19.50 -10.46 10.74
CA PRO A 15 -18.84 -9.61 11.72
C PRO A 15 -18.06 -10.44 12.74
N LEU A 16 -16.82 -10.07 12.98
CA LEU A 16 -15.96 -10.70 13.97
C LEU A 16 -16.05 -9.93 15.28
N HIS A 17 -16.07 -10.67 16.39
CA HIS A 17 -15.92 -10.06 17.70
C HIS A 17 -14.68 -9.15 17.76
N PRO A 18 -14.75 -7.94 18.36
CA PRO A 18 -13.67 -6.96 18.37
C PRO A 18 -12.30 -7.51 18.83
N VAL A 19 -12.30 -8.38 19.86
CA VAL A 19 -11.09 -9.03 20.37
C VAL A 19 -10.46 -9.94 19.32
N ARG A 20 -11.25 -10.76 18.61
CA ARG A 20 -10.74 -11.63 17.55
C ARG A 20 -10.18 -10.83 16.38
N ARG A 21 -10.82 -9.70 16.03
CA ARG A 21 -10.32 -8.78 14.99
C ARG A 21 -9.00 -8.17 15.40
N ALA A 22 -8.88 -7.69 16.64
CA ALA A 22 -7.65 -7.15 17.18
C ALA A 22 -6.53 -8.21 17.21
N ALA A 23 -6.84 -9.42 17.69
CA ALA A 23 -5.88 -10.52 17.72
C ALA A 23 -5.36 -10.88 16.32
N ARG A 24 -6.24 -11.02 15.32
CA ARG A 24 -5.81 -11.28 13.93
C ARG A 24 -4.90 -10.18 13.38
N TYR A 25 -5.23 -8.92 13.63
CA TYR A 25 -4.40 -7.79 13.25
C TYR A 25 -3.00 -7.89 13.85
N TRP A 26 -2.91 -8.09 15.16
CA TRP A 26 -1.61 -8.16 15.84
C TRP A 26 -0.80 -9.38 15.45
N ILE A 27 -1.43 -10.55 15.32
CA ILE A 27 -0.77 -11.76 14.81
C ILE A 27 -0.19 -11.51 13.42
N SER A 28 -0.98 -10.95 12.51
CA SER A 28 -0.52 -10.63 11.15
C SER A 28 0.62 -9.63 11.14
N ARG A 29 0.54 -8.62 12.01
CA ARG A 29 1.54 -7.57 12.13
C ARG A 29 2.88 -8.10 12.65
N ILE A 30 2.83 -8.94 13.69
CA ILE A 30 4.00 -9.58 14.28
C ILE A 30 4.60 -10.60 13.29
N ALA A 31 3.74 -11.41 12.65
CA ALA A 31 4.20 -12.36 11.64
C ALA A 31 4.89 -11.65 10.47
N ALA A 32 4.30 -10.58 9.93
CA ALA A 32 4.92 -9.78 8.87
C ALA A 32 6.26 -9.18 9.33
N TRP A 33 6.34 -8.69 10.57
CA TRP A 33 7.58 -8.16 11.14
C TRP A 33 8.70 -9.20 11.17
N PHE A 34 8.40 -10.42 11.63
CA PHE A 34 9.37 -11.52 11.68
C PHE A 34 9.75 -12.00 10.28
N VAL A 35 8.77 -12.35 9.45
CA VAL A 35 9.00 -12.91 8.12
C VAL A 35 9.78 -11.94 7.23
N VAL A 36 9.35 -10.69 7.18
CA VAL A 36 10.02 -9.68 6.35
C VAL A 36 11.47 -9.47 6.81
N ARG A 37 11.75 -9.44 8.13
CA ARG A 37 13.13 -9.28 8.63
C ARG A 37 13.98 -10.53 8.53
N ALA A 38 13.38 -11.70 8.56
CA ALA A 38 14.08 -12.95 8.31
C ALA A 38 14.51 -13.09 6.84
N LEU A 39 13.67 -12.64 5.92
CA LEU A 39 13.90 -12.77 4.48
C LEU A 39 14.61 -11.57 3.86
N LEU A 40 14.36 -10.36 4.36
CA LEU A 40 14.79 -9.10 3.78
C LEU A 40 15.47 -8.21 4.84
N ARG A 41 16.13 -7.16 4.37
CA ARG A 41 16.73 -6.11 5.22
C ARG A 41 16.00 -4.79 5.01
N PRO A 42 14.79 -4.63 5.57
CA PRO A 42 13.98 -3.44 5.36
C PRO A 42 14.53 -2.25 6.17
N ARG A 43 14.48 -1.06 5.57
CA ARG A 43 14.81 0.21 6.23
C ARG A 43 13.69 1.21 6.00
N LEU A 44 13.31 1.93 7.05
CA LEU A 44 12.37 3.06 6.99
C LEU A 44 13.17 4.36 7.10
N ILE A 45 12.98 5.27 6.14
CA ILE A 45 13.63 6.58 6.07
C ILE A 45 12.55 7.64 6.16
N GLY A 46 12.81 8.75 6.88
CA GLY A 46 11.83 9.82 7.09
C GLY A 46 10.69 9.43 8.02
N ARG A 47 10.96 8.60 9.02
CA ARG A 47 9.96 8.17 10.01
C ARG A 47 9.31 9.34 10.76
N ASP A 48 10.06 10.38 10.98
CA ASP A 48 9.66 11.64 11.62
C ASP A 48 8.57 12.40 10.86
N ARG A 49 8.44 12.16 9.55
CA ARG A 49 7.41 12.73 8.68
C ARG A 49 6.05 12.02 8.79
N LEU A 50 6.00 10.86 9.45
CA LEU A 50 4.74 10.14 9.61
C LEU A 50 3.82 10.87 10.59
N PRO A 51 2.58 11.20 10.18
CA PRO A 51 1.61 11.78 11.10
C PRO A 51 1.29 10.85 12.28
N ALA A 52 1.14 11.44 13.47
CA ALA A 52 0.73 10.68 14.65
C ALA A 52 -0.73 10.22 14.60
N GLY A 53 -1.55 10.86 13.76
CA GLY A 53 -2.98 10.61 13.58
C GLY A 53 -3.33 9.87 12.30
N PRO A 54 -4.63 9.87 11.93
CA PRO A 54 -5.12 9.25 10.72
C PRO A 54 -4.55 9.94 9.48
N ALA A 55 -4.28 9.15 8.45
CA ALA A 55 -3.71 9.62 7.19
C ALA A 55 -4.05 8.67 6.04
N ILE A 56 -3.90 9.13 4.81
CA ILE A 56 -3.84 8.30 3.62
C ILE A 56 -2.38 8.20 3.18
N TYR A 57 -1.88 6.98 3.06
CA TYR A 57 -0.55 6.71 2.51
C TYR A 57 -0.70 6.27 1.06
N CYS A 58 0.00 6.94 0.15
CA CYS A 58 0.06 6.57 -1.27
C CYS A 58 1.45 6.02 -1.57
N PHE A 59 1.55 4.81 -2.12
CA PHE A 59 2.82 4.15 -2.41
C PHE A 59 2.87 3.58 -3.82
N ASN A 60 4.08 3.48 -4.40
CA ASN A 60 4.33 2.76 -5.64
C ASN A 60 4.29 1.24 -5.39
N HIS A 61 3.87 0.47 -6.39
CA HIS A 61 3.62 -0.96 -6.22
C HIS A 61 4.44 -1.79 -7.20
N MET A 62 5.39 -2.56 -6.68
CA MET A 62 6.30 -3.38 -7.48
C MET A 62 6.17 -4.88 -7.19
N ASN A 63 5.64 -5.22 -6.01
CA ASN A 63 5.61 -6.60 -5.57
C ASN A 63 4.41 -6.90 -4.66
N TRP A 64 3.89 -8.11 -4.76
CA TRP A 64 2.83 -8.58 -3.86
C TRP A 64 3.22 -8.50 -2.36
N MET A 65 4.53 -8.47 -2.04
CA MET A 65 5.00 -8.31 -0.67
C MET A 65 4.97 -6.88 -0.13
N ASP A 66 4.77 -5.87 -0.97
CA ASP A 66 4.80 -4.47 -0.53
C ASP A 66 3.90 -4.18 0.68
N PRO A 67 2.64 -4.66 0.75
CA PRO A 67 1.81 -4.48 1.93
C PRO A 67 2.40 -5.10 3.20
N PHE A 68 3.03 -6.28 3.10
CA PHE A 68 3.66 -6.94 4.25
C PHE A 68 4.92 -6.22 4.69
N ILE A 69 5.67 -5.65 3.75
CA ILE A 69 6.82 -4.79 4.04
C ILE A 69 6.38 -3.53 4.78
N LEU A 70 5.34 -2.85 4.31
CA LEU A 70 4.75 -1.71 5.02
C LEU A 70 4.26 -2.11 6.41
N MET A 71 3.60 -3.26 6.55
CA MET A 71 3.24 -3.81 7.86
C MET A 71 4.45 -4.05 8.76
N ALA A 72 5.59 -4.43 8.22
CA ALA A 72 6.79 -4.73 9.01
C ALA A 72 7.58 -3.49 9.43
N VAL A 73 7.56 -2.41 8.65
CA VAL A 73 8.45 -1.24 8.87
C VAL A 73 7.75 -0.02 9.46
N LEU A 74 6.48 0.21 9.11
CA LEU A 74 5.73 1.34 9.64
C LEU A 74 5.45 1.19 11.14
N PRO A 75 5.22 2.26 11.88
CA PRO A 75 4.86 2.20 13.30
C PRO A 75 3.65 1.29 13.57
N PHE A 76 3.63 0.66 14.74
CA PHE A 76 2.51 -0.21 15.13
C PHE A 76 1.20 0.55 15.34
N ARG A 77 1.28 1.83 15.62
CA ARG A 77 0.14 2.74 15.74
C ARG A 77 0.44 4.01 14.94
N PRO A 78 -0.59 4.61 14.29
CA PRO A 78 -1.99 4.15 14.13
C PRO A 78 -2.12 2.79 13.42
N ARG A 79 -3.32 2.16 13.50
CA ARG A 79 -3.58 0.90 12.79
C ARG A 79 -3.53 1.12 11.28
N LEU A 80 -2.79 0.26 10.58
CA LEU A 80 -2.62 0.30 9.15
C LEU A 80 -3.64 -0.60 8.46
N TYR A 81 -4.33 -0.04 7.49
CA TYR A 81 -5.25 -0.73 6.58
C TYR A 81 -4.77 -0.55 5.14
N PHE A 82 -5.18 -1.43 4.26
CA PHE A 82 -4.83 -1.38 2.85
C PHE A 82 -6.09 -1.27 2.00
N PHE A 83 -6.04 -0.45 0.96
CA PHE A 83 -7.03 -0.49 -0.10
C PHE A 83 -6.65 -1.63 -1.03
N GLY A 84 -7.45 -2.67 -1.05
CA GLY A 84 -7.08 -3.94 -1.62
C GLY A 84 -7.61 -4.19 -3.02
N PRO A 85 -7.37 -5.40 -3.55
CA PRO A 85 -7.89 -5.84 -4.83
C PRO A 85 -9.42 -5.88 -4.83
N LYS A 86 -10.00 -6.11 -6.00
CA LYS A 86 -11.44 -6.32 -6.16
C LYS A 86 -11.94 -7.40 -5.21
N GLU A 87 -13.15 -7.25 -4.70
CA GLU A 87 -13.72 -8.20 -3.74
C GLU A 87 -13.80 -9.63 -4.31
N GLU A 88 -14.02 -9.75 -5.61
CA GLU A 88 -14.03 -11.01 -6.35
C GLU A 88 -12.69 -11.74 -6.26
N ASP A 89 -11.58 -10.99 -6.33
CA ASP A 89 -10.23 -11.55 -6.24
C ASP A 89 -9.86 -11.99 -4.82
N MET A 90 -10.54 -11.46 -3.79
CA MET A 90 -10.26 -11.78 -2.38
C MET A 90 -10.56 -13.22 -2.00
N ALA A 91 -11.42 -13.91 -2.74
CA ALA A 91 -11.75 -15.31 -2.52
C ALA A 91 -10.81 -16.27 -3.27
N VAL A 92 -10.06 -15.76 -4.25
CA VAL A 92 -9.22 -16.56 -5.13
C VAL A 92 -7.76 -16.52 -4.69
N GLY A 93 -7.13 -17.68 -4.60
CA GLY A 93 -5.72 -17.83 -4.24
C GLY A 93 -5.40 -17.68 -2.73
N GLY A 94 -4.29 -18.31 -2.31
CA GLY A 94 -3.88 -18.34 -0.90
C GLY A 94 -3.50 -16.96 -0.34
N ARG A 95 -2.88 -16.12 -1.17
CA ARG A 95 -2.50 -14.74 -0.85
C ARG A 95 -3.70 -13.89 -0.47
N ASN A 96 -4.73 -13.90 -1.30
CA ASN A 96 -5.94 -13.10 -1.11
C ASN A 96 -6.74 -13.61 0.11
N ARG A 97 -6.77 -14.92 0.34
CA ARG A 97 -7.33 -15.51 1.58
C ARG A 97 -6.59 -15.05 2.82
N LEU A 98 -5.26 -14.97 2.78
CA LEU A 98 -4.46 -14.44 3.89
C LEU A 98 -4.78 -12.97 4.15
N MET A 99 -4.82 -12.12 3.12
CA MET A 99 -5.19 -10.71 3.25
C MET A 99 -6.62 -10.55 3.81
N SER A 100 -7.57 -11.33 3.33
CA SER A 100 -8.94 -11.37 3.87
C SER A 100 -8.96 -11.79 5.34
N TRP A 101 -8.16 -12.79 5.72
CA TRP A 101 -8.08 -13.25 7.11
C TRP A 101 -7.54 -12.20 8.06
N THR A 102 -6.58 -11.37 7.63
CA THR A 102 -5.99 -10.30 8.45
C THR A 102 -7.00 -9.21 8.82
N ARG A 103 -8.06 -9.05 8.04
CA ARG A 103 -9.07 -7.99 8.18
C ARG A 103 -8.47 -6.58 8.15
N THR A 104 -7.36 -6.40 7.42
CA THR A 104 -6.70 -5.11 7.21
C THR A 104 -6.96 -4.52 5.84
N THR A 105 -7.68 -5.24 4.97
CA THR A 105 -7.90 -4.83 3.59
C THR A 105 -9.32 -4.33 3.38
N VAL A 106 -9.45 -3.16 2.78
CA VAL A 106 -10.71 -2.63 2.25
C VAL A 106 -10.84 -3.13 0.83
N ALA A 107 -11.68 -4.14 0.62
CA ALA A 107 -11.97 -4.63 -0.71
C ALA A 107 -12.86 -3.63 -1.47
N TYR A 108 -12.69 -3.59 -2.77
CA TYR A 108 -13.38 -2.67 -3.66
C TYR A 108 -14.00 -3.44 -4.85
N ARG A 109 -15.23 -3.09 -5.22
CA ARG A 109 -15.91 -3.59 -6.42
C ARG A 109 -15.95 -2.49 -7.48
N PRO A 110 -15.64 -2.76 -8.74
CA PRO A 110 -15.60 -1.73 -9.79
C PRO A 110 -16.98 -1.17 -10.20
N ALA A 111 -18.09 -1.67 -9.66
CA ALA A 111 -19.43 -1.18 -9.97
C ALA A 111 -19.74 0.16 -9.27
N LYS A 112 -20.56 1.01 -9.91
CA LYS A 112 -20.87 2.38 -9.44
C LYS A 112 -21.39 2.48 -7.99
N THR A 113 -22.09 1.46 -7.51
CA THR A 113 -22.62 1.42 -6.14
C THR A 113 -21.52 1.24 -5.09
N ASP A 114 -20.39 0.69 -5.47
CA ASP A 114 -19.32 0.31 -4.55
C ASP A 114 -18.38 1.47 -4.20
N LEU A 115 -18.31 2.51 -5.02
CA LEU A 115 -17.53 3.70 -4.69
C LEU A 115 -18.06 4.40 -3.43
N LEU A 116 -19.39 4.43 -3.27
CA LEU A 116 -20.01 4.98 -2.06
C LEU A 116 -19.70 4.13 -0.84
N ASP A 117 -19.75 2.81 -0.97
CA ASP A 117 -19.45 1.89 0.13
C ASP A 117 -17.96 1.88 0.46
N ALA A 118 -17.09 1.91 -0.54
CA ALA A 118 -15.66 2.09 -0.34
C ALA A 118 -15.36 3.41 0.40
N THR A 119 -16.00 4.50 -0.01
CA THR A 119 -15.86 5.80 0.64
C THR A 119 -16.33 5.77 2.11
N ARG A 120 -17.46 5.11 2.40
CA ARG A 120 -17.94 4.94 3.79
C ARG A 120 -16.95 4.11 4.62
N ARG A 121 -16.40 3.03 4.06
CA ARG A 121 -15.41 2.17 4.72
C ARG A 121 -14.13 2.95 5.04
N VAL A 122 -13.62 3.72 4.07
CA VAL A 122 -12.47 4.59 4.27
C VAL A 122 -12.75 5.63 5.36
N GLY A 123 -13.89 6.31 5.29
CA GLY A 123 -14.33 7.26 6.33
C GLY A 123 -14.38 6.64 7.72
N GLY A 124 -14.86 5.39 7.85
CA GLY A 124 -14.87 4.65 9.11
C GLY A 124 -13.47 4.34 9.65
N ILE A 125 -12.52 3.97 8.78
CA ILE A 125 -11.12 3.75 9.16
C ILE A 125 -10.51 5.04 9.70
N ILE A 126 -10.64 6.13 8.97
CA ILE A 126 -10.10 7.44 9.35
C ILE A 126 -10.72 7.93 10.65
N ALA A 127 -12.06 7.85 10.78
CA ALA A 127 -12.76 8.23 12.00
C ALA A 127 -12.35 7.41 13.24
N SER A 128 -11.87 6.19 13.05
CA SER A 128 -11.31 5.36 14.11
C SER A 128 -9.85 5.65 14.45
N GLY A 129 -9.26 6.67 13.84
CA GLY A 129 -7.85 7.00 14.00
C GLY A 129 -6.90 6.09 13.22
N GLY A 130 -7.40 5.32 12.25
CA GLY A 130 -6.59 4.43 11.42
C GLY A 130 -5.93 5.15 10.24
N VAL A 131 -4.97 4.47 9.63
CA VAL A 131 -4.27 4.90 8.42
C VAL A 131 -4.63 3.95 7.28
N LEU A 132 -4.88 4.48 6.10
CA LEU A 132 -5.14 3.69 4.90
C LEU A 132 -3.99 3.83 3.91
N ALA A 133 -3.33 2.73 3.58
CA ALA A 133 -2.33 2.66 2.53
C ALA A 133 -2.96 2.21 1.21
N ILE A 134 -2.67 2.92 0.15
CA ILE A 134 -3.20 2.70 -1.21
C ILE A 134 -2.02 2.62 -2.17
N ALA A 135 -1.97 1.56 -2.96
CA ALA A 135 -1.08 1.48 -4.11
C ALA A 135 -1.59 2.46 -5.18
N GLY A 136 -0.89 3.60 -5.32
CA GLY A 136 -1.34 4.71 -6.16
C GLY A 136 -1.52 4.33 -7.63
N GLU A 137 -0.67 3.46 -8.12
CA GLU A 137 -0.66 3.01 -9.52
C GLU A 137 -1.76 1.98 -9.84
N GLY A 138 -2.32 1.33 -8.80
CA GLY A 138 -3.38 0.32 -8.94
C GLY A 138 -2.95 -0.98 -9.63
N ARG A 139 -1.68 -1.10 -10.00
CA ARG A 139 -1.06 -2.27 -10.63
C ARG A 139 0.41 -2.39 -10.25
N ILE A 140 0.96 -3.58 -10.40
CA ILE A 140 2.38 -3.85 -10.23
C ILE A 140 3.15 -3.37 -11.45
N HIS A 141 4.33 -2.79 -11.25
CA HIS A 141 5.31 -2.50 -12.30
C HIS A 141 6.73 -2.88 -11.89
N ALA A 142 7.62 -3.02 -12.87
CA ALA A 142 8.95 -3.58 -12.64
C ALA A 142 10.06 -2.55 -12.40
N SER A 143 9.82 -1.28 -12.74
CA SER A 143 10.84 -0.23 -12.64
C SER A 143 10.99 0.29 -11.22
N GLU A 144 12.22 0.33 -10.71
CA GLU A 144 12.54 0.95 -9.43
C GLU A 144 12.92 2.44 -9.56
N ARG A 145 12.83 3.00 -10.75
CA ARG A 145 13.21 4.38 -11.07
C ARG A 145 12.08 5.23 -11.60
N GLU A 146 10.94 4.60 -11.84
CA GLU A 146 9.77 5.22 -12.45
C GLU A 146 8.55 5.03 -11.55
N VAL A 147 7.58 5.88 -11.74
CA VAL A 147 6.25 5.78 -11.16
C VAL A 147 5.27 5.89 -12.31
N THR A 148 4.39 4.93 -12.45
CA THR A 148 3.33 4.99 -13.47
C THR A 148 2.25 6.00 -13.04
N ALA A 149 1.32 6.30 -13.93
CA ALA A 149 0.24 7.24 -13.60
C ALA A 149 -0.53 6.78 -12.35
N LEU A 150 -0.66 7.69 -11.39
CA LEU A 150 -1.42 7.41 -10.18
C LEU A 150 -2.93 7.54 -10.43
N ASN A 151 -3.69 6.68 -9.79
CA ASN A 151 -5.14 6.83 -9.68
C ASN A 151 -5.48 8.00 -8.75
N VAL A 152 -6.58 8.65 -8.99
CA VAL A 152 -7.07 9.79 -8.20
C VAL A 152 -7.58 9.41 -6.80
N GLY A 153 -7.79 8.13 -6.54
CA GLY A 153 -8.38 7.62 -5.29
C GLY A 153 -7.69 8.09 -4.02
N PRO A 154 -6.36 8.00 -3.89
CA PRO A 154 -5.64 8.46 -2.71
C PRO A 154 -5.88 9.93 -2.39
N ALA A 155 -5.78 10.81 -3.39
CA ALA A 155 -6.02 12.25 -3.26
C ALA A 155 -7.48 12.55 -2.92
N TYR A 156 -8.43 11.89 -3.59
CA TYR A 156 -9.85 12.03 -3.30
C TYR A 156 -10.18 11.67 -1.84
N PHE A 157 -9.69 10.53 -1.36
CA PHE A 157 -9.95 10.12 0.03
C PHE A 157 -9.30 11.04 1.06
N ALA A 158 -8.09 11.53 0.78
CA ALA A 158 -7.40 12.47 1.68
C ALA A 158 -8.18 13.79 1.80
N LEU A 159 -8.55 14.42 0.67
CA LEU A 159 -9.33 15.65 0.65
C LEU A 159 -10.70 15.47 1.32
N ARG A 160 -11.42 14.41 0.95
CA ARG A 160 -12.76 14.14 1.49
C ARG A 160 -12.75 13.89 2.98
N SER A 161 -11.71 13.27 3.51
CA SER A 161 -11.59 12.93 4.93
C SER A 161 -10.89 14.03 5.76
N GLY A 162 -10.33 15.05 5.12
CA GLY A 162 -9.60 16.12 5.78
C GLY A 162 -8.32 15.66 6.48
N VAL A 163 -7.66 14.63 5.94
CA VAL A 163 -6.43 14.06 6.49
C VAL A 163 -5.25 14.20 5.51
N PRO A 164 -4.01 14.19 6.01
CA PRO A 164 -2.84 14.31 5.12
C PRO A 164 -2.74 13.13 4.15
N LEU A 165 -2.31 13.43 2.92
CA LEU A 165 -1.81 12.47 1.95
C LEU A 165 -0.31 12.37 2.10
N VAL A 166 0.20 11.18 2.45
CA VAL A 166 1.63 10.94 2.67
C VAL A 166 2.18 10.09 1.54
N PRO A 167 3.07 10.62 0.70
CA PRO A 167 3.73 9.84 -0.33
C PRO A 167 4.76 8.90 0.30
N LEU A 168 4.72 7.63 -0.08
CA LEU A 168 5.70 6.61 0.30
C LEU A 168 6.35 6.03 -0.95
N ALA A 169 7.66 5.85 -0.92
CA ALA A 169 8.38 5.14 -1.96
C ALA A 169 8.93 3.82 -1.43
N ILE A 170 8.69 2.74 -2.14
CA ILE A 170 9.25 1.42 -1.88
C ILE A 170 10.27 1.14 -2.98
N ASN A 171 11.48 0.73 -2.61
CA ASN A 171 12.51 0.29 -3.53
C ASN A 171 13.12 -1.03 -3.03
N GLY A 172 13.60 -1.85 -3.95
CA GLY A 172 14.20 -3.14 -3.63
C GLY A 172 13.24 -4.31 -3.68
N THR A 173 12.02 -4.10 -4.12
CA THR A 173 10.99 -5.15 -4.20
C THR A 173 10.67 -5.61 -5.62
N SER A 174 11.20 -4.96 -6.66
CA SER A 174 11.04 -5.43 -8.04
C SER A 174 11.42 -6.90 -8.21
N TRP A 175 12.38 -7.36 -7.42
CA TRP A 175 12.76 -8.76 -7.31
C TRP A 175 12.97 -9.15 -5.85
N LEU A 176 12.41 -10.27 -5.43
CA LEU A 176 12.67 -10.84 -4.12
C LEU A 176 13.97 -11.63 -4.14
N ASN A 177 14.79 -11.45 -3.10
CA ASN A 177 15.97 -12.25 -2.86
C ASN A 177 16.27 -12.27 -1.37
N LEU A 178 16.77 -13.39 -0.86
CA LEU A 178 17.10 -13.53 0.56
C LEU A 178 18.16 -12.48 0.97
N GLY A 179 17.90 -11.79 2.06
CA GLY A 179 18.79 -10.74 2.57
C GLY A 179 18.79 -9.44 1.77
N ARG A 180 17.91 -9.30 0.76
CA ARG A 180 17.82 -8.08 -0.05
C ARG A 180 17.49 -6.87 0.81
N ARG A 181 18.16 -5.76 0.51
CA ARG A 181 17.86 -4.47 1.11
C ARG A 181 16.58 -3.91 0.47
N VAL A 182 15.62 -3.58 1.31
CA VAL A 182 14.37 -2.90 0.91
C VAL A 182 14.34 -1.55 1.60
N ARG A 183 14.08 -0.51 0.84
CA ARG A 183 13.94 0.85 1.33
C ARG A 183 12.47 1.27 1.27
N VAL A 184 11.95 1.77 2.38
CA VAL A 184 10.68 2.49 2.42
C VAL A 184 11.01 3.92 2.83
N ALA A 185 10.78 4.87 1.94
CA ALA A 185 11.02 6.29 2.19
C ALA A 185 9.69 7.03 2.35
N VAL A 186 9.61 7.87 3.36
CA VAL A 186 8.44 8.70 3.66
C VAL A 186 8.70 10.11 3.14
N GLY A 187 7.81 10.63 2.30
CA GLY A 187 7.83 12.02 1.85
C GLY A 187 7.15 12.96 2.85
N GLU A 188 7.24 14.26 2.58
CA GLU A 188 6.50 15.24 3.35
C GLU A 188 4.99 15.03 3.17
N PRO A 189 4.21 15.11 4.26
CA PRO A 189 2.75 15.07 4.17
C PRO A 189 2.24 16.21 3.28
N LEU A 190 1.47 15.88 2.27
CA LEU A 190 0.86 16.85 1.37
C LEU A 190 -0.41 17.44 2.00
N ALA A 191 -0.84 18.59 1.49
CA ALA A 191 -1.85 19.46 2.05
C ALA A 191 -3.09 18.73 2.59
N GLN A 192 -3.59 19.26 3.70
CA GLN A 192 -4.76 18.77 4.43
C GLN A 192 -5.96 19.67 4.14
N GLY A 193 -7.11 19.04 3.86
CA GLY A 193 -8.39 19.73 3.83
C GLY A 193 -8.71 20.40 2.49
N GLY A 194 -9.99 20.57 2.29
CA GLY A 194 -10.58 21.14 1.09
C GLY A 194 -11.71 20.27 0.55
N ARG A 195 -12.53 20.86 -0.33
CA ARG A 195 -13.53 20.08 -1.07
C ARG A 195 -12.80 19.24 -2.13
N PRO A 196 -13.16 17.97 -2.33
CA PRO A 196 -12.60 17.15 -3.40
C PRO A 196 -13.18 17.53 -4.77
N THR A 197 -12.86 18.75 -5.24
CA THR A 197 -13.14 19.15 -6.63
C THR A 197 -12.21 18.39 -7.56
N SER A 198 -12.59 18.24 -8.83
CA SER A 198 -11.76 17.55 -9.83
C SER A 198 -10.36 18.16 -9.87
N GLU A 199 -10.26 19.49 -9.97
CA GLU A 199 -8.99 20.24 -10.03
C GLU A 199 -8.12 20.03 -8.78
N ALA A 200 -8.74 20.03 -7.59
CA ALA A 200 -8.00 19.79 -6.34
C ALA A 200 -7.48 18.36 -6.25
N VAL A 201 -8.28 17.39 -6.69
CA VAL A 201 -7.90 15.97 -6.72
C VAL A 201 -6.78 15.75 -7.74
N ASP A 202 -6.89 16.29 -8.94
CA ASP A 202 -5.90 16.14 -10.01
C ASP A 202 -4.56 16.79 -9.61
N ARG A 203 -4.60 17.99 -9.03
CA ARG A 203 -3.41 18.69 -8.52
C ARG A 203 -2.74 17.87 -7.42
N LEU A 204 -3.48 17.43 -6.40
CA LEU A 204 -2.92 16.66 -5.30
C LEU A 204 -2.38 15.29 -5.76
N THR A 205 -3.00 14.67 -6.77
CA THR A 205 -2.50 13.45 -7.39
C THR A 205 -1.17 13.68 -8.09
N ALA A 206 -1.05 14.77 -8.85
CA ALA A 206 0.19 15.14 -9.53
C ALA A 206 1.33 15.47 -8.53
N GLU A 207 1.03 16.22 -7.46
CA GLU A 207 1.98 16.51 -6.38
C GLU A 207 2.47 15.22 -5.70
N CYS A 208 1.55 14.28 -5.41
CA CYS A 208 1.88 13.00 -4.83
C CYS A 208 2.76 12.15 -5.76
N ALA A 209 2.44 12.11 -7.05
CA ALA A 209 3.23 11.38 -8.05
C ALA A 209 4.65 11.94 -8.14
N ALA A 210 4.80 13.27 -8.18
CA ALA A 210 6.10 13.94 -8.21
C ALA A 210 6.92 13.65 -6.94
N ALA A 211 6.28 13.67 -5.77
CA ALA A 211 6.92 13.35 -4.50
C ALA A 211 7.39 11.89 -4.44
N ILE A 212 6.56 10.92 -4.85
CA ILE A 212 6.95 9.51 -4.90
C ILE A 212 8.10 9.33 -5.90
N LEU A 213 8.03 9.93 -7.08
CA LEU A 213 9.07 9.84 -8.10
C LEU A 213 10.42 10.38 -7.59
N ALA A 214 10.41 11.50 -6.90
CA ALA A 214 11.62 12.06 -6.28
C ALA A 214 12.23 11.08 -5.27
N LEU A 215 11.42 10.49 -4.40
CA LEU A 215 11.86 9.50 -3.41
C LEU A 215 12.37 8.21 -4.07
N VAL A 216 11.73 7.75 -5.14
CA VAL A 216 12.15 6.57 -5.91
C VAL A 216 13.51 6.79 -6.55
N ARG A 217 13.74 7.97 -7.14
CA ARG A 217 15.00 8.33 -7.82
C ARG A 217 16.16 8.55 -6.86
N ASP A 218 15.90 8.98 -5.64
CA ASP A 218 16.89 9.11 -4.56
C ASP A 218 17.38 7.76 -4.01
N ALA A 219 16.80 6.65 -4.42
CA ALA A 219 17.23 5.33 -4.00
C ALA A 219 18.54 4.93 -4.70
N PRO A 220 19.46 4.27 -3.98
CA PRO A 220 20.65 3.71 -4.60
C PRO A 220 20.25 2.64 -5.62
N GLU A 221 21.07 2.47 -6.66
CA GLU A 221 20.86 1.42 -7.63
C GLU A 221 20.96 0.04 -6.97
N LEU A 222 20.00 -0.83 -7.26
CA LEU A 222 19.91 -2.14 -6.62
C LEU A 222 20.45 -3.22 -7.55
N ALA A 223 21.22 -4.13 -6.97
CA ALA A 223 21.74 -5.28 -7.69
C ALA A 223 20.62 -6.15 -8.28
N ARG A 224 20.87 -6.72 -9.46
CA ARG A 224 19.94 -7.62 -10.14
C ARG A 224 19.70 -8.88 -9.30
N PRO A 225 18.52 -9.48 -9.37
CA PRO A 225 18.23 -10.71 -8.66
C PRO A 225 18.96 -11.89 -9.29
N GLY A 226 19.36 -12.84 -8.45
CA GLY A 226 19.74 -14.16 -8.91
C GLY A 226 18.51 -14.98 -9.37
N PRO A 227 18.74 -16.20 -9.91
CA PRO A 227 17.67 -17.05 -10.44
C PRO A 227 16.57 -17.35 -9.43
N ILE A 228 16.94 -17.60 -8.18
CA ILE A 228 15.99 -17.88 -7.08
C ILE A 228 15.12 -16.66 -6.78
N GLY A 229 15.73 -15.46 -6.74
CA GLY A 229 15.00 -14.23 -6.48
C GLY A 229 13.99 -13.93 -7.58
N ARG A 230 14.34 -14.21 -8.81
CA ARG A 230 13.44 -14.11 -9.95
C ARG A 230 12.27 -15.09 -9.83
N TRP A 231 12.55 -16.37 -9.62
CA TRP A 231 11.53 -17.40 -9.45
C TRP A 231 10.55 -17.06 -8.33
N LEU A 232 11.04 -16.61 -7.16
CA LEU A 232 10.19 -16.21 -6.04
C LEU A 232 9.29 -15.01 -6.39
N THR A 233 9.78 -14.07 -7.17
CA THR A 233 8.99 -12.92 -7.58
C THR A 233 7.92 -13.33 -8.58
N ASP A 234 8.30 -14.10 -9.59
CA ASP A 234 7.40 -14.55 -10.66
C ASP A 234 6.30 -15.49 -10.13
N LEU A 235 6.58 -16.26 -9.08
CA LEU A 235 5.61 -17.18 -8.47
C LEU A 235 4.38 -16.45 -7.88
N PHE A 236 4.55 -15.21 -7.45
CA PHE A 236 3.52 -14.50 -6.70
C PHE A 236 3.09 -13.16 -7.32
N ASN A 237 3.83 -12.63 -8.28
CA ASN A 237 3.46 -11.40 -8.96
C ASN A 237 2.56 -11.70 -10.16
N ASP A 238 1.39 -11.06 -10.19
CA ASP A 238 0.59 -10.98 -11.41
C ASP A 238 1.11 -9.80 -12.23
N TRP A 239 2.04 -10.07 -13.14
CA TRP A 239 2.56 -9.06 -14.03
C TRP A 239 1.50 -8.66 -15.06
N PRO A 240 1.19 -7.35 -15.21
CA PRO A 240 0.38 -6.90 -16.33
C PRO A 240 1.06 -7.30 -17.65
N GLU A 241 0.26 -7.59 -18.66
CA GLU A 241 0.76 -7.97 -19.98
C GLU A 241 1.78 -6.95 -20.50
N GLY A 242 2.94 -7.42 -20.95
CA GLY A 242 4.04 -6.59 -21.41
C GLY A 242 4.88 -5.89 -20.32
N SER A 243 4.56 -6.04 -19.04
CA SER A 243 5.28 -5.37 -17.94
C SER A 243 6.28 -6.26 -17.19
N HIS A 244 6.44 -7.51 -17.62
CA HIS A 244 7.42 -8.41 -17.01
C HIS A 244 8.85 -7.85 -17.19
N PRO A 245 9.67 -7.77 -16.12
CA PRO A 245 11.01 -7.21 -16.23
C PRO A 245 11.87 -8.02 -17.20
N PRO A 246 12.70 -7.37 -18.02
CA PRO A 246 13.59 -8.06 -18.94
C PRO A 246 14.60 -8.97 -18.22
N VAL A 247 14.86 -10.13 -18.79
CA VAL A 247 15.72 -11.19 -18.22
C VAL A 247 17.20 -10.91 -18.38
N GLY A 248 17.57 -10.00 -19.26
CA GLY A 248 18.97 -9.78 -19.67
C GLY A 248 19.64 -8.56 -19.01
N PRO A 249 20.95 -8.38 -19.21
CA PRO A 249 21.58 -7.11 -18.94
C PRO A 249 20.88 -6.04 -19.78
N SER A 250 20.39 -4.96 -19.16
CA SER A 250 20.06 -3.77 -19.92
C SER A 250 21.33 -3.35 -20.62
N THR A 251 21.38 -3.53 -21.94
CA THR A 251 22.39 -2.91 -22.76
C THR A 251 22.29 -1.40 -22.48
N PRO A 252 23.38 -0.72 -22.12
CA PRO A 252 23.34 0.72 -22.07
C PRO A 252 23.03 1.15 -23.49
N THR A 253 21.86 1.75 -23.70
CA THR A 253 21.59 2.51 -24.91
C THR A 253 22.55 3.68 -24.89
N GLY A 254 23.53 3.61 -25.77
CA GLY A 254 24.52 4.65 -26.04
C GLY A 254 23.90 5.97 -26.48
#